data_20f90de94f5f35f3299207b9d9e95a5b
#
_entry.id   20f90de94f5f35f3299207b9d9e95a5b
#
_cell.length_a   1.000
_cell.length_b   1.000
_cell.length_c   1.000
_cell.angle_alpha   90.00
_cell.angle_beta   90.00
_cell.angle_gamma   90.00
#
_symmetry.space_group_name_H-M   'P 1'
#
loop_
_entity.id
_entity.type
_entity.pdbx_description
1 polymer ?
#
loop_
_entity_poly.entity_id
_entity_poly.type
_entity_poly.pdbx_seq_one_letter_code
_entity_poly.pdbx_strand_id
1 'polypeptide(L)'
;MPKEDRTKKNITLTDLVLKLPSVVKDLPKILTAIYYNYSITPESEVSIGSLFLKTVKKYPNNTCLLYLDKKWTYFEFNAAINRLANHFLKMGIRKGNVVAVLMENRPELLLISMALAKIGGIAALINNSQKHKTLQHSFKLANPDLVLIGAELFENYIEIEAELGFPKKITYAVANQNVLEKKITYPFFDIESTHFSRNEPVINFKIQSKDPNLYIYTSGTTGLPKASVISHGRWIKGYSAFGLTGIRLNSSDILYVPLPFFHATAMVVCWTSVVAGGAAMVIKNKFSLSEFWSDIDKYKATSFGYVGEICKYLLN
;
A
#
# COMPACT_ATOMS: atom_id res chain seq x y z
N MET A 1 35.69 23.95 8.57
CA MET A 1 34.97 24.02 7.29
C MET A 1 34.50 25.46 7.09
N PRO A 2 34.81 26.12 5.97
CA PRO A 2 34.34 27.49 5.73
C PRO A 2 32.80 27.50 5.62
N LYS A 3 32.15 28.45 6.24
CA LYS A 3 30.72 28.71 6.04
C LYS A 3 30.54 29.20 4.60
N GLU A 4 29.98 28.35 3.74
CA GLU A 4 29.46 28.79 2.45
C GLU A 4 28.39 29.85 2.68
N ASP A 5 28.66 31.04 2.20
CA ASP A 5 27.73 32.17 2.17
C ASP A 5 26.56 31.78 1.22
N ARG A 6 25.45 31.34 1.81
CA ARG A 6 24.19 31.10 1.07
C ARG A 6 23.59 32.44 0.71
N THR A 7 24.19 33.13 -0.24
CA THR A 7 23.56 34.27 -0.90
C THR A 7 22.23 33.78 -1.47
N LYS A 8 21.12 34.35 -0.97
CA LYS A 8 19.77 34.13 -1.51
C LYS A 8 19.81 34.51 -2.99
N LYS A 9 19.95 33.53 -3.87
CA LYS A 9 19.88 33.75 -5.31
C LYS A 9 18.43 34.12 -5.64
N ASN A 10 18.20 35.38 -5.93
CA ASN A 10 16.90 35.86 -6.33
C ASN A 10 16.52 35.16 -7.64
N ILE A 11 15.34 34.54 -7.68
CA ILE A 11 14.82 33.94 -8.90
C ILE A 11 14.53 35.07 -9.91
N THR A 12 15.22 35.03 -11.04
CA THR A 12 15.05 36.01 -12.11
C THR A 12 13.96 35.57 -13.10
N LEU A 13 13.46 36.52 -13.90
CA LEU A 13 12.54 36.19 -14.99
C LEU A 13 13.16 35.21 -15.98
N THR A 14 14.47 35.31 -16.22
CA THR A 14 15.24 34.39 -17.05
C THR A 14 15.21 32.97 -16.50
N ASP A 15 15.35 32.79 -15.19
CA ASP A 15 15.25 31.48 -14.54
C ASP A 15 13.86 30.86 -14.72
N LEU A 16 12.81 31.66 -14.68
CA LEU A 16 11.43 31.22 -14.94
C LEU A 16 11.24 30.79 -16.39
N VAL A 17 11.73 31.60 -17.34
CA VAL A 17 11.64 31.29 -18.79
C VAL A 17 12.39 29.99 -19.11
N LEU A 18 13.59 29.79 -18.56
CA LEU A 18 14.37 28.57 -18.74
C LEU A 18 13.67 27.32 -18.18
N LYS A 19 12.80 27.48 -17.19
CA LYS A 19 11.99 26.37 -16.62
C LYS A 19 10.68 26.11 -17.36
N LEU A 20 10.25 27.00 -18.24
CA LEU A 20 8.98 26.86 -18.98
C LEU A 20 8.85 25.52 -19.74
N PRO A 21 9.89 25.02 -20.46
CA PRO A 21 9.79 23.73 -21.15
C PRO A 21 9.49 22.55 -20.21
N SER A 22 10.07 22.55 -19.00
CA SER A 22 9.80 21.52 -18.02
C SER A 22 8.36 21.57 -17.49
N VAL A 23 7.83 22.78 -17.29
CA VAL A 23 6.43 22.99 -16.86
C VAL A 23 5.46 22.52 -17.96
N VAL A 24 5.75 22.87 -19.22
CA VAL A 24 4.92 22.43 -20.36
C VAL A 24 4.91 20.90 -20.49
N LYS A 25 6.05 20.24 -20.29
CA LYS A 25 6.15 18.78 -20.29
C LYS A 25 5.30 18.14 -19.18
N ASP A 26 5.21 18.76 -18.01
CA ASP A 26 4.45 18.27 -16.88
C ASP A 26 2.97 18.71 -16.90
N LEU A 27 2.59 19.61 -17.81
CA LEU A 27 1.22 20.16 -17.87
C LEU A 27 0.12 19.09 -17.93
N PRO A 28 0.25 18.00 -18.72
CA PRO A 28 -0.78 16.94 -18.72
C PRO A 28 -0.97 16.28 -17.35
N LYS A 29 0.13 16.05 -16.59
CA LYS A 29 0.07 15.50 -15.23
C LYS A 29 -0.59 16.50 -14.27
N ILE A 30 -0.25 17.78 -14.39
CA ILE A 30 -0.81 18.87 -13.57
C ILE A 30 -2.32 19.00 -13.82
N LEU A 31 -2.75 19.03 -15.08
CA LEU A 31 -4.18 19.09 -15.43
C LEU A 31 -4.95 17.85 -14.93
N THR A 32 -4.34 16.68 -15.04
CA THR A 32 -4.92 15.44 -14.49
C THR A 32 -5.02 15.52 -12.96
N ALA A 33 -4.02 16.08 -12.29
CA ALA A 33 -4.05 16.26 -10.85
C ALA A 33 -5.15 17.25 -10.41
N ILE A 34 -5.30 18.36 -11.14
CA ILE A 34 -6.37 19.33 -10.91
C ILE A 34 -7.74 18.64 -11.08
N TYR A 35 -7.92 17.87 -12.14
CA TYR A 35 -9.14 17.10 -12.36
C TYR A 35 -9.46 16.18 -11.16
N TYR A 36 -8.51 15.36 -10.71
CA TYR A 36 -8.74 14.45 -9.57
C TYR A 36 -8.97 15.17 -8.25
N ASN A 37 -8.44 16.38 -8.06
CA ASN A 37 -8.65 17.14 -6.83
C ASN A 37 -10.00 17.86 -6.77
N TYR A 38 -10.47 18.39 -7.92
CA TYR A 38 -11.62 19.29 -7.95
C TYR A 38 -12.87 18.69 -8.60
N SER A 39 -12.71 17.74 -9.54
CA SER A 39 -13.85 17.15 -10.25
C SER A 39 -14.33 15.84 -9.65
N ILE A 40 -13.53 15.20 -8.77
CA ILE A 40 -13.95 13.97 -8.10
C ILE A 40 -14.72 14.31 -6.81
N THR A 41 -16.01 14.01 -6.84
CA THR A 41 -16.93 14.14 -5.70
C THR A 41 -16.95 12.85 -4.87
N PRO A 42 -17.52 12.87 -3.66
CA PRO A 42 -17.72 11.66 -2.86
C PRO A 42 -18.49 10.55 -3.60
N GLU A 43 -19.43 10.91 -4.48
CA GLU A 43 -20.30 10.00 -5.23
C GLU A 43 -19.67 9.51 -6.55
N SER A 44 -18.55 10.08 -6.97
CA SER A 44 -17.84 9.66 -8.19
C SER A 44 -17.43 8.20 -8.14
N GLU A 45 -17.66 7.46 -9.22
CA GLU A 45 -17.29 6.04 -9.38
C GLU A 45 -15.81 5.87 -9.74
N VAL A 46 -14.94 6.53 -8.97
CA VAL A 46 -13.49 6.44 -9.11
C VAL A 46 -12.93 5.80 -7.85
N SER A 47 -12.16 4.74 -8.02
CA SER A 47 -11.59 3.97 -6.93
C SER A 47 -10.09 3.72 -7.13
N ILE A 48 -9.41 3.27 -6.08
CA ILE A 48 -8.02 2.80 -6.15
C ILE A 48 -7.87 1.73 -7.22
N GLY A 49 -8.78 0.73 -7.22
CA GLY A 49 -8.76 -0.36 -8.19
C GLY A 49 -8.88 0.13 -9.63
N SER A 50 -9.77 1.11 -9.89
CA SER A 50 -9.96 1.67 -11.23
C SER A 50 -8.74 2.47 -11.71
N LEU A 51 -8.07 3.22 -10.83
CA LEU A 51 -6.84 3.95 -11.18
C LEU A 51 -5.67 2.99 -11.41
N PHE A 52 -5.53 1.96 -10.57
CA PHE A 52 -4.52 0.92 -10.78
C PHE A 52 -4.71 0.22 -12.13
N LEU A 53 -5.95 -0.15 -12.48
CA LEU A 53 -6.25 -0.76 -13.79
C LEU A 53 -5.89 0.14 -14.98
N LYS A 54 -6.06 1.47 -14.86
CA LYS A 54 -5.57 2.41 -15.88
C LYS A 54 -4.06 2.32 -16.07
N THR A 55 -3.30 2.22 -14.97
CA THR A 55 -1.85 2.07 -15.01
C THR A 55 -1.44 0.72 -15.61
N VAL A 56 -2.12 -0.38 -15.23
CA VAL A 56 -1.91 -1.70 -15.82
C VAL A 56 -2.10 -1.69 -17.34
N LYS A 57 -3.17 -1.07 -17.82
CA LYS A 57 -3.44 -0.94 -19.27
C LYS A 57 -2.38 -0.12 -19.99
N LYS A 58 -1.81 0.89 -19.34
CA LYS A 58 -0.79 1.76 -19.92
C LYS A 58 0.61 1.14 -19.92
N TYR A 59 0.93 0.37 -18.88
CA TYR A 59 2.28 -0.17 -18.63
C TYR A 59 2.26 -1.68 -18.29
N PRO A 60 1.60 -2.56 -19.08
CA PRO A 60 1.35 -3.94 -18.69
C PRO A 60 2.64 -4.72 -18.41
N ASN A 61 3.67 -4.50 -19.21
CA ASN A 61 4.93 -5.25 -19.18
C ASN A 61 6.01 -4.60 -18.28
N ASN A 62 5.75 -3.41 -17.75
CA ASN A 62 6.70 -2.77 -16.83
C ASN A 62 6.71 -3.51 -15.49
N THR A 63 7.85 -3.48 -14.84
CA THR A 63 7.96 -3.96 -13.46
C THR A 63 7.06 -3.13 -12.56
N CYS A 64 6.20 -3.80 -11.80
CA CYS A 64 5.36 -3.19 -10.77
C CYS A 64 6.00 -3.36 -9.39
N LEU A 65 6.47 -4.57 -9.09
CA LEU A 65 6.93 -4.94 -7.76
C LEU A 65 8.18 -5.80 -7.81
N LEU A 66 9.08 -5.55 -6.85
CA LEU A 66 10.29 -6.31 -6.58
C LEU A 66 10.31 -6.68 -5.09
N TYR A 67 10.55 -7.95 -4.79
CA TYR A 67 10.65 -8.42 -3.42
C TYR A 67 11.58 -9.64 -3.36
N LEU A 68 12.68 -9.53 -2.62
CA LEU A 68 13.77 -10.51 -2.62
C LEU A 68 14.26 -10.76 -4.06
N ASP A 69 14.10 -11.98 -4.57
CA ASP A 69 14.47 -12.34 -5.93
C ASP A 69 13.26 -12.48 -6.87
N LYS A 70 12.05 -12.15 -6.36
CA LYS A 70 10.81 -12.17 -7.12
C LYS A 70 10.52 -10.82 -7.75
N LYS A 71 9.97 -10.87 -8.96
CA LYS A 71 9.59 -9.71 -9.75
C LYS A 71 8.23 -9.95 -10.39
N TRP A 72 7.37 -8.93 -10.36
CA TRP A 72 6.08 -8.93 -11.04
C TRP A 72 5.99 -7.74 -11.99
N THR A 73 5.46 -7.97 -13.18
CA THR A 73 4.97 -6.93 -14.06
C THR A 73 3.63 -6.39 -13.55
N TYR A 74 3.19 -5.23 -14.05
CA TYR A 74 1.86 -4.72 -13.75
C TYR A 74 0.75 -5.71 -14.16
N PHE A 75 0.91 -6.39 -15.30
CA PHE A 75 -0.03 -7.41 -15.76
C PHE A 75 -0.08 -8.62 -14.80
N GLU A 76 1.06 -9.17 -14.42
CA GLU A 76 1.15 -10.32 -13.51
C GLU A 76 0.60 -9.98 -12.11
N PHE A 77 0.96 -8.79 -11.59
CA PHE A 77 0.48 -8.35 -10.29
C PHE A 77 -1.04 -8.10 -10.31
N ASN A 78 -1.57 -7.51 -11.38
CA ASN A 78 -3.01 -7.35 -11.56
C ASN A 78 -3.73 -8.71 -11.67
N ALA A 79 -3.16 -9.67 -12.37
CA ALA A 79 -3.72 -11.02 -12.46
C ALA A 79 -3.77 -11.72 -11.09
N ALA A 80 -2.76 -11.53 -10.25
CA ALA A 80 -2.76 -12.04 -8.87
C ALA A 80 -3.82 -11.33 -8.02
N ILE A 81 -3.92 -10.00 -8.11
CA ILE A 81 -4.96 -9.20 -7.44
C ILE A 81 -6.36 -9.70 -7.85
N ASN A 82 -6.60 -9.92 -9.13
CA ASN A 82 -7.90 -10.38 -9.64
C ASN A 82 -8.27 -11.76 -9.12
N ARG A 83 -7.33 -12.71 -9.11
CA ARG A 83 -7.56 -14.04 -8.53
C ARG A 83 -7.98 -13.94 -7.07
N LEU A 84 -7.24 -13.16 -6.30
CA LEU A 84 -7.52 -12.95 -4.88
C LEU A 84 -8.87 -12.25 -4.66
N ALA A 85 -9.20 -11.25 -5.46
CA ALA A 85 -10.50 -10.57 -5.41
C ALA A 85 -11.67 -11.52 -5.71
N ASN A 86 -11.53 -12.38 -6.72
CA ASN A 86 -12.52 -13.42 -7.05
C ASN A 86 -12.62 -14.48 -5.95
N HIS A 87 -11.51 -14.83 -5.28
CA HIS A 87 -11.52 -15.69 -4.10
C HIS A 87 -12.31 -15.05 -2.94
N PHE A 88 -12.04 -13.80 -2.60
CA PHE A 88 -12.79 -13.08 -1.57
C PHE A 88 -14.31 -13.03 -1.88
N LEU A 89 -14.68 -12.77 -3.14
CA LEU A 89 -16.08 -12.82 -3.57
C LEU A 89 -16.70 -14.20 -3.35
N LYS A 90 -15.96 -15.27 -3.61
CA LYS A 90 -16.43 -16.66 -3.37
C LYS A 90 -16.61 -16.95 -1.89
N MET A 91 -15.76 -16.39 -1.02
CA MET A 91 -15.89 -16.48 0.44
C MET A 91 -17.05 -15.64 1.01
N GLY A 92 -17.71 -14.84 0.20
CA GLY A 92 -18.81 -13.99 0.64
C GLY A 92 -18.40 -12.57 1.05
N ILE A 93 -17.12 -12.20 0.88
CA ILE A 93 -16.67 -10.82 1.11
C ILE A 93 -17.30 -9.90 0.07
N ARG A 94 -17.88 -8.79 0.51
CA ARG A 94 -18.59 -7.82 -0.30
C ARG A 94 -18.18 -6.40 0.08
N LYS A 95 -18.74 -5.42 -0.63
CA LYS A 95 -18.58 -3.99 -0.32
C LYS A 95 -18.89 -3.72 1.16
N GLY A 96 -17.98 -3.05 1.83
CA GLY A 96 -18.10 -2.67 3.24
C GLY A 96 -17.63 -3.73 4.23
N ASN A 97 -17.41 -5.00 3.82
CA ASN A 97 -16.82 -5.99 4.71
C ASN A 97 -15.37 -5.64 5.06
N VAL A 98 -15.01 -5.90 6.30
CA VAL A 98 -13.68 -5.60 6.85
C VAL A 98 -12.84 -6.86 6.92
N VAL A 99 -11.66 -6.82 6.33
CA VAL A 99 -10.63 -7.87 6.45
C VAL A 99 -9.48 -7.33 7.30
N ALA A 100 -9.31 -7.87 8.50
CA ALA A 100 -8.16 -7.53 9.34
C ALA A 100 -6.92 -8.28 8.85
N VAL A 101 -5.82 -7.56 8.67
CA VAL A 101 -4.57 -8.10 8.16
C VAL A 101 -3.46 -7.80 9.15
N LEU A 102 -2.89 -8.85 9.74
CA LEU A 102 -1.72 -8.78 10.60
C LEU A 102 -0.59 -9.58 9.98
N MET A 103 0.38 -8.95 9.36
CA MET A 103 1.56 -9.60 8.77
C MET A 103 2.73 -8.63 8.66
N GLU A 104 3.93 -9.17 8.44
CA GLU A 104 5.10 -8.38 8.11
C GLU A 104 4.96 -7.68 6.75
N ASN A 105 5.89 -6.77 6.48
CA ASN A 105 5.89 -5.99 5.26
C ASN A 105 6.31 -6.85 4.07
N ARG A 106 5.34 -7.35 3.30
CA ARG A 106 5.56 -8.25 2.17
C ARG A 106 4.48 -8.10 1.09
N PRO A 107 4.69 -8.62 -0.14
CA PRO A 107 3.78 -8.41 -1.28
C PRO A 107 2.32 -8.77 -1.02
N GLU A 108 2.07 -9.79 -0.21
CA GLU A 108 0.73 -10.29 0.11
C GLU A 108 -0.14 -9.23 0.79
N LEU A 109 0.47 -8.36 1.61
CA LEU A 109 -0.24 -7.26 2.25
C LEU A 109 -0.79 -6.28 1.21
N LEU A 110 0.00 -5.97 0.19
CA LEU A 110 -0.42 -5.12 -0.91
C LEU A 110 -1.43 -5.83 -1.82
N LEU A 111 -1.24 -7.13 -2.11
CA LEU A 111 -2.20 -7.95 -2.87
C LEU A 111 -3.57 -7.95 -2.21
N ILE A 112 -3.65 -8.22 -0.91
CA ILE A 112 -4.90 -8.22 -0.14
C ILE A 112 -5.58 -6.85 -0.22
N SER A 113 -4.83 -5.77 0.04
CA SER A 113 -5.36 -4.41 0.02
C SER A 113 -5.93 -4.02 -1.34
N MET A 114 -5.23 -4.39 -2.41
CA MET A 114 -5.66 -4.09 -3.78
C MET A 114 -6.81 -4.98 -4.25
N ALA A 115 -6.85 -6.24 -3.83
CA ALA A 115 -7.97 -7.15 -4.12
C ALA A 115 -9.26 -6.66 -3.47
N LEU A 116 -9.20 -6.24 -2.19
CA LEU A 116 -10.32 -5.64 -1.48
C LEU A 116 -10.75 -4.32 -2.14
N ALA A 117 -9.80 -3.48 -2.55
CA ALA A 117 -10.11 -2.23 -3.25
C ALA A 117 -10.92 -2.45 -4.55
N LYS A 118 -10.73 -3.59 -5.25
CA LYS A 118 -11.47 -3.93 -6.47
C LYS A 118 -12.90 -4.39 -6.22
N ILE A 119 -13.20 -4.86 -5.03
CA ILE A 119 -14.52 -5.39 -4.67
C ILE A 119 -15.22 -4.55 -3.60
N GLY A 120 -14.69 -3.35 -3.28
CA GLY A 120 -15.25 -2.45 -2.27
C GLY A 120 -15.11 -2.93 -0.83
N GLY A 121 -14.27 -3.93 -0.57
CA GLY A 121 -13.91 -4.37 0.78
C GLY A 121 -12.92 -3.40 1.44
N ILE A 122 -12.74 -3.56 2.75
CA ILE A 122 -11.91 -2.70 3.59
C ILE A 122 -10.76 -3.53 4.17
N ALA A 123 -9.50 -3.13 3.91
CA ALA A 123 -8.36 -3.74 4.57
C ALA A 123 -8.04 -2.98 5.87
N ALA A 124 -8.20 -3.63 7.02
CA ALA A 124 -7.76 -3.12 8.30
C ALA A 124 -6.31 -3.56 8.54
N LEU A 125 -5.36 -2.66 8.28
CA LEU A 125 -3.93 -2.93 8.34
C LEU A 125 -3.43 -2.80 9.78
N ILE A 126 -3.43 -3.92 10.50
CA ILE A 126 -3.02 -3.96 11.90
C ILE A 126 -1.51 -3.73 12.00
N ASN A 127 -1.12 -2.84 12.91
CA ASN A 127 0.30 -2.57 13.16
C ASN A 127 0.96 -3.81 13.79
N ASN A 128 1.91 -4.41 13.08
CA ASN A 128 2.57 -5.65 13.45
C ASN A 128 3.56 -5.52 14.62
N SER A 129 3.86 -4.31 15.07
CA SER A 129 4.66 -4.09 16.29
C SER A 129 3.81 -4.07 17.57
N GLN A 130 2.49 -4.05 17.45
CA GLN A 130 1.59 -4.11 18.61
C GLN A 130 1.56 -5.51 19.24
N LYS A 131 1.35 -5.54 20.57
CA LYS A 131 1.22 -6.76 21.36
C LYS A 131 0.11 -6.62 22.40
N HIS A 132 -0.33 -7.76 22.93
CA HIS A 132 -1.26 -7.83 24.07
C HIS A 132 -2.47 -6.88 23.93
N LYS A 133 -2.78 -6.07 24.93
CA LYS A 133 -3.95 -5.18 25.00
C LYS A 133 -4.03 -4.20 23.81
N THR A 134 -2.91 -3.71 23.31
CA THR A 134 -2.88 -2.78 22.18
C THR A 134 -3.28 -3.47 20.88
N LEU A 135 -2.78 -4.69 20.66
CA LEU A 135 -3.12 -5.51 19.51
C LEU A 135 -4.60 -5.92 19.58
N GLN A 136 -5.05 -6.40 20.74
CA GLN A 136 -6.45 -6.74 20.99
C GLN A 136 -7.38 -5.58 20.70
N HIS A 137 -7.05 -4.36 21.17
CA HIS A 137 -7.84 -3.16 20.93
C HIS A 137 -7.97 -2.86 19.43
N SER A 138 -6.88 -2.98 18.67
CA SER A 138 -6.90 -2.75 17.21
C SER A 138 -7.81 -3.73 16.48
N PHE A 139 -7.79 -5.02 16.84
CA PHE A 139 -8.70 -6.02 16.28
C PHE A 139 -10.16 -5.75 16.65
N LYS A 140 -10.45 -5.45 17.92
CA LYS A 140 -11.81 -5.10 18.34
C LYS A 140 -12.35 -3.86 17.64
N LEU A 141 -11.49 -2.87 17.43
CA LEU A 141 -11.86 -1.64 16.70
C LEU A 141 -12.11 -1.91 15.22
N ALA A 142 -11.38 -2.86 14.60
CA ALA A 142 -11.60 -3.27 13.22
C ALA A 142 -12.96 -3.97 13.04
N ASN A 143 -13.38 -4.74 14.03
CA ASN A 143 -14.60 -5.59 13.98
C ASN A 143 -14.70 -6.39 12.66
N PRO A 144 -13.74 -7.30 12.37
CA PRO A 144 -13.56 -7.85 11.03
C PRO A 144 -14.56 -8.97 10.70
N ASP A 145 -14.91 -9.07 9.42
CA ASP A 145 -15.63 -10.20 8.83
C ASP A 145 -14.68 -11.37 8.48
N LEU A 146 -13.39 -11.06 8.27
CA LEU A 146 -12.31 -12.01 7.96
C LEU A 146 -11.00 -11.57 8.63
N VAL A 147 -10.23 -12.52 9.13
CA VAL A 147 -8.94 -12.26 9.78
C VAL A 147 -7.84 -13.05 9.06
N LEU A 148 -6.83 -12.35 8.57
CA LEU A 148 -5.67 -12.91 7.89
C LEU A 148 -4.41 -12.61 8.69
N ILE A 149 -3.76 -13.66 9.19
CA ILE A 149 -2.58 -13.56 10.04
C ILE A 149 -1.38 -14.17 9.32
N GLY A 150 -0.34 -13.39 9.11
CA GLY A 150 0.94 -13.93 8.63
C GLY A 150 1.48 -14.97 9.60
N ALA A 151 1.96 -16.11 9.10
CA ALA A 151 2.48 -17.21 9.91
C ALA A 151 3.55 -16.74 10.89
N GLU A 152 4.31 -15.71 10.53
CA GLU A 152 5.36 -15.08 11.33
C GLU A 152 4.86 -14.32 12.56
N LEU A 153 3.58 -13.96 12.60
CA LEU A 153 2.95 -13.23 13.71
C LEU A 153 1.82 -14.00 14.38
N PHE A 154 1.70 -15.29 14.05
CA PHE A 154 0.57 -16.08 14.53
C PHE A 154 0.59 -16.28 16.04
N GLU A 155 1.76 -16.39 16.65
CA GLU A 155 1.92 -16.49 18.11
C GLU A 155 1.36 -15.24 18.81
N ASN A 156 1.66 -14.03 18.30
CA ASN A 156 1.12 -12.78 18.86
C ASN A 156 -0.42 -12.73 18.79
N TYR A 157 -1.01 -13.33 17.76
CA TYR A 157 -2.47 -13.40 17.64
C TYR A 157 -3.07 -14.38 18.63
N ILE A 158 -2.48 -15.56 18.81
CA ILE A 158 -2.96 -16.60 19.75
C ILE A 158 -3.00 -16.07 21.19
N GLU A 159 -2.02 -15.25 21.59
CA GLU A 159 -1.99 -14.66 22.94
C GLU A 159 -3.23 -13.81 23.28
N ILE A 160 -3.90 -13.26 22.26
CA ILE A 160 -5.06 -12.37 22.45
C ILE A 160 -6.38 -12.97 21.96
N GLU A 161 -6.34 -14.11 21.26
CA GLU A 161 -7.49 -14.71 20.58
C GLU A 161 -8.69 -14.93 21.49
N ALA A 162 -8.45 -15.54 22.65
CA ALA A 162 -9.52 -15.86 23.62
C ALA A 162 -10.30 -14.61 24.06
N GLU A 163 -9.63 -13.46 24.13
CA GLU A 163 -10.22 -12.20 24.57
C GLU A 163 -10.90 -11.42 23.43
N LEU A 164 -10.64 -11.80 22.16
CA LEU A 164 -11.28 -11.17 21.00
C LEU A 164 -12.72 -11.64 20.86
N GLY A 165 -12.99 -12.90 21.14
CA GLY A 165 -14.33 -13.49 21.00
C GLY A 165 -14.77 -13.67 19.55
N PHE A 166 -13.83 -13.61 18.57
CA PHE A 166 -14.15 -13.83 17.17
C PHE A 166 -14.43 -15.32 16.88
N PRO A 167 -15.36 -15.62 15.95
CA PRO A 167 -15.54 -17.00 15.49
C PRO A 167 -14.26 -17.55 14.83
N LYS A 168 -13.76 -18.70 15.27
CA LYS A 168 -12.55 -19.33 14.68
C LYS A 168 -12.64 -19.49 13.15
N LYS A 169 -13.82 -19.73 12.61
CA LYS A 169 -14.07 -19.91 11.17
C LYS A 169 -13.74 -18.73 10.28
N ILE A 170 -13.55 -17.54 10.85
CA ILE A 170 -13.16 -16.34 10.09
C ILE A 170 -11.66 -16.07 10.14
N THR A 171 -10.88 -16.87 10.86
CA THR A 171 -9.44 -16.66 11.03
C THR A 171 -8.65 -17.67 10.20
N TYR A 172 -7.69 -17.16 9.43
CA TYR A 172 -6.80 -17.94 8.58
C TYR A 172 -5.35 -17.51 8.75
N ALA A 173 -4.45 -18.49 8.69
CA ALA A 173 -3.02 -18.21 8.57
C ALA A 173 -2.66 -17.94 7.11
N VAL A 174 -1.72 -17.04 6.87
CA VAL A 174 -1.11 -16.80 5.56
C VAL A 174 0.32 -17.29 5.60
N ALA A 175 0.65 -18.25 4.72
CA ALA A 175 1.97 -18.86 4.68
C ALA A 175 3.09 -17.82 4.52
N ASN A 176 4.24 -18.10 5.15
CA ASN A 176 5.47 -17.35 4.97
C ASN A 176 6.61 -18.35 4.72
N GLN A 177 7.36 -18.15 3.66
CA GLN A 177 8.44 -19.07 3.25
C GLN A 177 9.51 -19.32 4.31
N ASN A 178 9.64 -18.40 5.27
CA ASN A 178 10.65 -18.45 6.34
C ASN A 178 10.13 -19.04 7.66
N VAL A 179 8.87 -19.46 7.72
CA VAL A 179 8.25 -19.96 8.95
C VAL A 179 7.80 -21.42 8.77
N LEU A 180 8.23 -22.28 9.71
CA LEU A 180 7.78 -23.66 9.74
C LEU A 180 6.31 -23.72 10.16
N GLU A 181 5.45 -24.16 9.24
CA GLU A 181 3.99 -24.23 9.40
C GLU A 181 3.51 -25.23 10.45
N LYS A 182 4.40 -26.07 10.97
CA LYS A 182 4.08 -27.24 11.83
C LYS A 182 3.38 -26.93 13.17
N LYS A 183 3.31 -25.67 13.58
CA LYS A 183 2.68 -25.26 14.86
C LYS A 183 1.34 -24.53 14.71
N ILE A 184 0.89 -24.26 13.48
CA ILE A 184 -0.33 -23.48 13.24
C ILE A 184 -1.50 -24.43 13.05
N THR A 185 -2.49 -24.35 13.94
CA THR A 185 -3.69 -25.20 13.94
C THR A 185 -4.86 -24.61 13.14
N TYR A 186 -4.69 -23.41 12.59
CA TYR A 186 -5.68 -22.73 11.77
C TYR A 186 -5.53 -23.08 10.29
N PRO A 187 -6.61 -23.02 9.50
CA PRO A 187 -6.52 -23.25 8.07
C PRO A 187 -5.65 -22.16 7.41
N PHE A 188 -4.86 -22.57 6.42
CA PHE A 188 -4.10 -21.64 5.61
C PHE A 188 -4.98 -21.03 4.53
N PHE A 189 -4.84 -19.72 4.36
CA PHE A 189 -5.49 -18.99 3.29
C PHE A 189 -4.62 -19.07 2.02
N ASP A 190 -5.19 -19.57 0.94
CA ASP A 190 -4.52 -19.58 -0.37
C ASP A 190 -4.49 -18.15 -0.95
N ILE A 191 -3.40 -17.44 -0.65
CA ILE A 191 -3.19 -16.07 -1.14
C ILE A 191 -2.89 -16.03 -2.64
N GLU A 192 -2.30 -17.09 -3.18
CA GLU A 192 -2.00 -17.16 -4.62
C GLU A 192 -3.28 -17.41 -5.43
N SER A 193 -4.27 -18.07 -4.82
CA SER A 193 -5.62 -18.23 -5.39
C SER A 193 -5.63 -18.77 -6.82
N THR A 194 -4.75 -19.74 -7.10
CA THR A 194 -4.48 -20.24 -8.48
C THR A 194 -5.71 -20.79 -9.18
N HIS A 195 -6.71 -21.26 -8.43
CA HIS A 195 -7.96 -21.81 -8.95
C HIS A 195 -8.98 -20.75 -9.37
N PHE A 196 -8.76 -19.47 -9.06
CA PHE A 196 -9.69 -18.39 -9.37
C PHE A 196 -9.30 -17.66 -10.66
N SER A 197 -10.30 -17.00 -11.27
CA SER A 197 -10.14 -16.26 -12.52
C SER A 197 -9.14 -15.10 -12.38
N ARG A 198 -8.30 -14.91 -13.41
CA ARG A 198 -7.41 -13.74 -13.56
C ARG A 198 -8.14 -12.52 -14.11
N ASN A 199 -9.38 -12.69 -14.59
CA ASN A 199 -10.16 -11.59 -15.13
C ASN A 199 -10.60 -10.64 -14.02
N GLU A 200 -10.88 -9.38 -14.39
CA GLU A 200 -11.43 -8.40 -13.44
C GLU A 200 -12.66 -8.98 -12.73
N PRO A 201 -12.76 -8.80 -11.40
CA PRO A 201 -13.89 -9.31 -10.64
C PRO A 201 -15.19 -8.68 -11.12
N VAL A 202 -16.23 -9.51 -11.29
CA VAL A 202 -17.57 -9.06 -11.65
C VAL A 202 -18.33 -8.71 -10.39
N ILE A 203 -18.67 -7.44 -10.24
CA ILE A 203 -19.46 -6.90 -9.11
C ILE A 203 -20.72 -6.23 -9.64
N ASN A 204 -21.82 -6.35 -8.91
CA ASN A 204 -23.13 -5.78 -9.26
C ASN A 204 -23.46 -4.49 -8.47
N PHE A 205 -22.46 -3.84 -7.92
CA PHE A 205 -22.57 -2.60 -7.17
C PHE A 205 -21.47 -1.61 -7.60
N LYS A 206 -21.69 -0.35 -7.30
CA LYS A 206 -20.74 0.72 -7.60
C LYS A 206 -19.83 0.98 -6.41
N ILE A 207 -18.54 1.15 -6.68
CA ILE A 207 -17.56 1.61 -5.70
C ILE A 207 -17.39 3.12 -5.91
N GLN A 208 -17.71 3.89 -4.87
CA GLN A 208 -17.67 5.34 -4.89
C GLN A 208 -16.42 5.88 -4.16
N SER A 209 -16.02 7.09 -4.50
CA SER A 209 -14.85 7.74 -3.89
C SER A 209 -14.99 7.92 -2.37
N LYS A 210 -16.20 8.08 -1.85
CA LYS A 210 -16.47 8.14 -0.40
C LYS A 210 -16.32 6.81 0.34
N ASP A 211 -16.41 5.68 -0.37
CA ASP A 211 -16.38 4.36 0.27
C ASP A 211 -15.04 4.14 1.00
N PRO A 212 -15.07 3.61 2.22
CA PRO A 212 -13.86 3.22 2.95
C PRO A 212 -13.10 2.13 2.19
N ASN A 213 -11.77 2.17 2.27
CA ASN A 213 -10.91 1.14 1.68
C ASN A 213 -9.85 0.62 2.64
N LEU A 214 -9.24 1.50 3.44
CA LEU A 214 -8.21 1.11 4.39
C LEU A 214 -8.52 1.66 5.78
N TYR A 215 -8.24 0.86 6.81
CA TYR A 215 -8.09 1.33 8.18
C TYR A 215 -6.61 1.32 8.53
N ILE A 216 -6.07 2.48 8.89
CA ILE A 216 -4.69 2.67 9.32
C ILE A 216 -4.70 3.13 10.78
N TYR A 217 -3.94 2.45 11.63
CA TYR A 217 -3.94 2.71 13.06
C TYR A 217 -2.85 3.70 13.43
N THR A 218 -3.23 4.73 14.18
CA THR A 218 -2.32 5.76 14.68
C THR A 218 -2.30 5.74 16.21
N SER A 219 -1.18 6.13 16.81
CA SER A 219 -1.09 6.29 18.26
C SER A 219 -2.07 7.39 18.72
N GLY A 220 -3.06 7.00 19.52
CA GLY A 220 -3.99 7.96 20.11
C GLY A 220 -3.33 8.74 21.25
N THR A 221 -3.79 9.94 21.49
CA THR A 221 -3.39 10.77 22.66
C THR A 221 -3.71 10.10 24.01
N THR A 222 -4.62 9.13 24.00
CA THR A 222 -5.07 8.33 25.17
C THR A 222 -4.30 7.03 25.36
N GLY A 223 -3.22 6.78 24.60
CA GLY A 223 -2.39 5.57 24.66
C GLY A 223 -2.91 4.38 23.84
N LEU A 224 -4.19 4.31 23.52
CA LEU A 224 -4.74 3.26 22.64
C LEU A 224 -4.85 3.74 21.20
N PRO A 225 -4.62 2.86 20.20
CA PRO A 225 -4.70 3.20 18.78
C PRO A 225 -6.10 3.67 18.36
N LYS A 226 -6.13 4.62 17.42
CA LYS A 226 -7.34 5.03 16.71
C LYS A 226 -7.24 4.60 15.26
N ALA A 227 -8.34 4.12 14.67
CA ALA A 227 -8.41 3.78 13.26
C ALA A 227 -8.69 5.04 12.44
N SER A 228 -7.77 5.41 11.55
CA SER A 228 -7.99 6.41 10.52
C SER A 228 -8.58 5.73 9.30
N VAL A 229 -9.76 6.16 8.87
CA VAL A 229 -10.43 5.65 7.67
C VAL A 229 -9.87 6.37 6.44
N ILE A 230 -9.26 5.61 5.55
CA ILE A 230 -8.82 6.09 4.23
C ILE A 230 -9.86 5.62 3.21
N SER A 231 -10.66 6.55 2.70
CA SER A 231 -11.57 6.28 1.60
C SER A 231 -10.82 6.21 0.25
N HIS A 232 -11.47 5.65 -0.77
CA HIS A 232 -10.93 5.71 -2.13
C HIS A 232 -10.59 7.16 -2.54
N GLY A 233 -11.46 8.12 -2.22
CA GLY A 233 -11.24 9.53 -2.54
C GLY A 233 -10.03 10.15 -1.83
N ARG A 234 -9.79 9.79 -0.56
CA ARG A 234 -8.57 10.23 0.15
C ARG A 234 -7.30 9.69 -0.51
N TRP A 235 -7.33 8.44 -0.93
CA TRP A 235 -6.22 7.84 -1.66
C TRP A 235 -6.01 8.51 -3.03
N ILE A 236 -7.11 8.83 -3.74
CA ILE A 236 -7.06 9.53 -5.04
C ILE A 236 -6.45 10.93 -4.88
N LYS A 237 -6.76 11.64 -3.80
CA LYS A 237 -6.09 12.91 -3.49
C LYS A 237 -4.59 12.71 -3.24
N GLY A 238 -4.19 11.63 -2.56
CA GLY A 238 -2.79 11.23 -2.43
C GLY A 238 -2.14 10.94 -3.78
N TYR A 239 -2.82 10.19 -4.66
CA TYR A 239 -2.38 9.92 -6.03
C TYR A 239 -2.14 11.21 -6.82
N SER A 240 -3.02 12.17 -6.70
CA SER A 240 -2.89 13.49 -7.33
C SER A 240 -1.73 14.30 -6.73
N ALA A 241 -1.73 14.48 -5.41
CA ALA A 241 -0.78 15.35 -4.73
C ALA A 241 0.65 14.78 -4.72
N PHE A 242 0.80 13.50 -4.35
CA PHE A 242 2.12 12.90 -4.26
C PHE A 242 2.56 12.26 -5.59
N GLY A 243 1.66 11.51 -6.24
CA GLY A 243 2.00 10.78 -7.44
C GLY A 243 2.20 11.68 -8.66
N LEU A 244 1.21 12.49 -8.99
CA LEU A 244 1.23 13.28 -10.22
C LEU A 244 2.03 14.58 -10.08
N THR A 245 2.02 15.24 -8.93
CA THR A 245 2.60 16.59 -8.78
C THR A 245 3.79 16.68 -7.84
N GLY A 246 3.81 15.92 -6.73
CA GLY A 246 4.87 15.98 -5.74
C GLY A 246 6.11 15.20 -6.13
N ILE A 247 6.04 13.86 -6.05
CA ILE A 247 7.18 12.95 -6.28
C ILE A 247 7.43 12.74 -7.77
N ARG A 248 6.37 12.62 -8.57
CA ARG A 248 6.41 12.57 -10.04
C ARG A 248 7.28 11.47 -10.63
N LEU A 249 7.23 10.26 -10.07
CA LEU A 249 7.89 9.11 -10.66
C LEU A 249 7.45 8.89 -12.11
N ASN A 250 8.28 8.24 -12.88
CA ASN A 250 8.00 7.80 -14.24
C ASN A 250 8.25 6.29 -14.38
N SER A 251 7.94 5.73 -15.52
CA SER A 251 7.96 4.28 -15.76
C SER A 251 9.36 3.63 -15.76
N SER A 252 10.43 4.42 -15.71
CA SER A 252 11.80 3.93 -15.56
C SER A 252 12.29 4.02 -14.11
N ASP A 253 11.53 4.63 -13.20
CA ASP A 253 11.93 4.78 -11.82
C ASP A 253 11.67 3.52 -11.01
N ILE A 254 12.52 3.32 -9.99
CA ILE A 254 12.40 2.26 -9.00
C ILE A 254 12.42 2.90 -7.61
N LEU A 255 11.30 2.80 -6.90
CA LEU A 255 11.15 3.33 -5.55
C LEU A 255 11.41 2.23 -4.53
N TYR A 256 12.48 2.37 -3.75
CA TYR A 256 12.81 1.50 -2.63
C TYR A 256 11.99 1.91 -1.38
N VAL A 257 11.22 0.97 -0.81
CA VAL A 257 10.30 1.25 0.31
C VAL A 257 10.60 0.33 1.50
N PRO A 258 11.45 0.79 2.44
CA PRO A 258 11.70 0.08 3.69
C PRO A 258 10.69 0.43 4.79
N LEU A 259 9.65 1.20 4.45
CA LEU A 259 8.62 1.68 5.37
C LEU A 259 7.48 0.66 5.49
N PRO A 260 6.88 0.51 6.69
CA PRO A 260 5.80 -0.46 6.88
C PRO A 260 4.51 -0.03 6.20
N PHE A 261 3.85 -0.97 5.51
CA PHE A 261 2.60 -0.74 4.77
C PHE A 261 1.38 -0.50 5.66
N PHE A 262 1.44 -0.82 6.94
CA PHE A 262 0.38 -0.41 7.88
C PHE A 262 0.42 1.09 8.22
N HIS A 263 1.37 1.86 7.66
CA HIS A 263 1.42 3.32 7.74
C HIS A 263 1.07 4.00 6.41
N ALA A 264 0.42 5.16 6.51
CA ALA A 264 0.00 5.94 5.36
C ALA A 264 1.16 6.35 4.43
N THR A 265 2.37 6.55 4.94
CA THR A 265 3.51 6.92 4.11
C THR A 265 3.82 5.86 3.07
N ALA A 266 3.90 4.58 3.44
CA ALA A 266 4.14 3.52 2.46
C ALA A 266 2.90 3.26 1.59
N MET A 267 1.72 3.06 2.23
CA MET A 267 0.51 2.61 1.53
C MET A 267 -0.16 3.73 0.71
N VAL A 268 -0.10 4.98 1.16
CA VAL A 268 -0.73 6.10 0.45
C VAL A 268 0.31 6.89 -0.34
N VAL A 269 1.39 7.38 0.28
CA VAL A 269 2.34 8.25 -0.43
C VAL A 269 3.19 7.46 -1.44
N CYS A 270 3.88 6.40 -1.00
CA CYS A 270 4.77 5.63 -1.88
C CYS A 270 3.98 4.87 -2.96
N TRP A 271 2.93 4.13 -2.56
CA TRP A 271 2.17 3.32 -3.51
C TRP A 271 1.42 4.17 -4.55
N THR A 272 0.81 5.31 -4.14
CA THR A 272 0.17 6.20 -5.12
C THR A 272 1.16 6.75 -6.14
N SER A 273 2.39 7.05 -5.71
CA SER A 273 3.43 7.60 -6.59
C SER A 273 3.90 6.56 -7.61
N VAL A 274 4.06 5.31 -7.18
CA VAL A 274 4.38 4.18 -8.06
C VAL A 274 3.27 3.96 -9.10
N VAL A 275 2.02 3.90 -8.65
CA VAL A 275 0.87 3.72 -9.55
C VAL A 275 0.72 4.88 -10.52
N ALA A 276 0.91 6.13 -10.08
CA ALA A 276 0.81 7.30 -10.95
C ALA A 276 1.88 7.34 -12.03
N GLY A 277 3.10 6.91 -11.68
CA GLY A 277 4.25 6.91 -12.60
C GLY A 277 4.32 5.71 -13.53
N GLY A 278 3.67 4.60 -13.19
CA GLY A 278 3.94 3.29 -13.80
C GLY A 278 5.34 2.78 -13.45
N ALA A 279 5.86 3.21 -12.29
CA ALA A 279 7.19 2.90 -11.76
C ALA A 279 7.21 1.52 -11.09
N ALA A 280 8.41 1.05 -10.71
CA ALA A 280 8.55 -0.14 -9.87
C ALA A 280 8.64 0.22 -8.38
N MET A 281 8.19 -0.69 -7.51
CA MET A 281 8.39 -0.61 -6.08
C MET A 281 9.21 -1.79 -5.58
N VAL A 282 10.26 -1.52 -4.81
CA VAL A 282 10.95 -2.54 -4.00
C VAL A 282 10.35 -2.54 -2.61
N ILE A 283 9.84 -3.68 -2.17
CA ILE A 283 9.37 -3.87 -0.79
C ILE A 283 10.50 -4.47 0.05
N LYS A 284 10.71 -3.93 1.25
CA LYS A 284 11.55 -4.55 2.28
C LYS A 284 10.71 -4.87 3.51
N ASN A 285 11.03 -5.97 4.18
CA ASN A 285 10.35 -6.36 5.41
C ASN A 285 10.48 -5.27 6.49
N LYS A 286 11.69 -4.72 6.64
CA LYS A 286 12.02 -3.63 7.56
C LYS A 286 13.23 -2.86 7.06
N PHE A 287 13.41 -1.64 7.57
CA PHE A 287 14.64 -0.88 7.36
C PHE A 287 15.83 -1.59 8.01
N SER A 288 16.94 -1.65 7.28
CA SER A 288 18.24 -2.16 7.76
C SER A 288 19.33 -1.21 7.26
N LEU A 289 20.06 -0.58 8.19
CA LEU A 289 21.12 0.34 7.85
C LEU A 289 22.27 -0.37 7.11
N SER A 290 22.63 -1.57 7.55
CA SER A 290 23.72 -2.38 6.97
C SER A 290 23.41 -2.87 5.55
N GLU A 291 22.13 -3.07 5.22
CA GLU A 291 21.70 -3.55 3.89
C GLU A 291 21.29 -2.42 2.94
N PHE A 292 21.06 -1.21 3.47
CA PHE A 292 20.44 -0.13 2.70
C PHE A 292 21.15 0.16 1.38
N TRP A 293 22.45 0.45 1.43
CA TRP A 293 23.19 0.82 0.23
C TRP A 293 23.39 -0.35 -0.73
N SER A 294 23.59 -1.57 -0.21
CA SER A 294 23.66 -2.76 -1.06
C SER A 294 22.33 -3.07 -1.74
N ASP A 295 21.20 -2.83 -1.08
CA ASP A 295 19.88 -2.95 -1.69
C ASP A 295 19.64 -1.88 -2.76
N ILE A 296 20.00 -0.62 -2.49
CA ILE A 296 19.89 0.46 -3.49
C ILE A 296 20.65 0.07 -4.76
N ASP A 297 21.85 -0.47 -4.63
CA ASP A 297 22.64 -0.92 -5.78
C ASP A 297 22.08 -2.19 -6.42
N LYS A 298 21.71 -3.21 -5.63
CA LYS A 298 21.11 -4.47 -6.12
C LYS A 298 19.89 -4.20 -7.00
N TYR A 299 18.97 -3.38 -6.52
CA TYR A 299 17.70 -3.10 -7.22
C TYR A 299 17.79 -1.94 -8.20
N LYS A 300 18.95 -1.25 -8.27
CA LYS A 300 19.12 -0.03 -9.08
C LYS A 300 18.04 1.01 -8.75
N ALA A 301 17.75 1.18 -7.46
CA ALA A 301 16.71 2.11 -7.01
C ALA A 301 17.08 3.55 -7.36
N THR A 302 16.15 4.28 -7.96
CA THR A 302 16.32 5.69 -8.35
C THR A 302 15.85 6.66 -7.28
N SER A 303 15.05 6.15 -6.34
CA SER A 303 14.49 6.91 -5.23
C SER A 303 14.16 5.98 -4.06
N PHE A 304 13.99 6.55 -2.87
CA PHE A 304 13.56 5.78 -1.71
C PHE A 304 12.55 6.53 -0.84
N GLY A 305 11.64 5.78 -0.25
CA GLY A 305 10.69 6.29 0.73
C GLY A 305 11.34 6.37 2.11
N TYR A 306 11.20 7.51 2.79
CA TYR A 306 11.78 7.70 4.11
C TYR A 306 10.88 8.50 5.05
N VAL A 307 11.18 8.40 6.32
CA VAL A 307 10.78 9.33 7.39
C VAL A 307 12.05 9.90 8.03
N GLY A 308 11.96 11.05 8.69
CA GLY A 308 13.13 11.79 9.16
C GLY A 308 14.14 10.97 9.95
N GLU A 309 13.69 9.96 10.68
CA GLU A 309 14.56 9.06 11.46
C GLU A 309 15.51 8.22 10.59
N ILE A 310 15.02 7.73 9.44
CA ILE A 310 15.88 6.99 8.48
C ILE A 310 17.01 7.88 7.98
N CYS A 311 16.74 9.14 7.64
CA CYS A 311 17.78 10.07 7.22
C CYS A 311 18.84 10.28 8.32
N LYS A 312 18.42 10.34 9.58
CA LYS A 312 19.36 10.45 10.71
C LYS A 312 20.29 9.24 10.78
N TYR A 313 19.77 8.02 10.60
CA TYR A 313 20.61 6.82 10.60
C TYR A 313 21.56 6.74 9.40
N LEU A 314 21.17 7.25 8.24
CA LEU A 314 22.00 7.26 7.03
C LEU A 314 23.12 8.31 7.06
N LEU A 315 23.03 9.33 7.94
CA LEU A 315 24.01 10.41 8.08
C LEU A 315 25.04 10.15 9.17
N ASN A 316 24.81 9.19 10.07
CA ASN A 316 25.74 8.74 11.10
C ASN A 316 26.54 7.52 10.67
#